data_2c86eac21fea2d33736e497700cd50dc
#
_entry.id   2c86eac21fea2d33736e497700cd50dc
#
_cell.length_a   1.000
_cell.length_b   1.000
_cell.length_c   1.000
_cell.angle_alpha   90.00
_cell.angle_beta   90.00
_cell.angle_gamma   90.00
#
_symmetry.space_group_name_H-M   'P 1'
#
loop_
_entity.id
_entity.type
_entity.pdbx_description
1 polymer ?
#
loop_
_entity_poly.entity_id
_entity_poly.type
_entity_poly.pdbx_seq_one_letter_code
_entity_poly.pdbx_strand_id
1 'polypeptide(L)'
;MNKKILRLPVKAKYFHQIQNREKPEEFRQQTDYWKRRLVGKVFDEVQITLGYPSKEDVDRLIVRPWRGYTEKRIVHEHFGSDPVEVFAIVVN
;
A
#
# COMPACT_ATOMS: atom_id res chain seq x y z
N MET A 1 17.48 16.28 -5.82
CA MET A 1 17.57 14.95 -5.20
C MET A 1 16.30 14.17 -5.45
N ASN A 2 16.42 12.89 -5.68
CA ASN A 2 15.26 12.06 -5.99
C ASN A 2 14.58 11.59 -4.73
N LYS A 3 13.25 11.72 -4.72
CA LYS A 3 12.44 11.13 -3.64
C LYS A 3 12.45 9.62 -3.73
N LYS A 4 12.48 8.97 -2.58
CA LYS A 4 12.24 7.53 -2.48
C LYS A 4 10.76 7.30 -2.31
N ILE A 5 10.14 6.68 -3.30
CA ILE A 5 8.68 6.53 -3.37
C ILE A 5 8.32 5.05 -3.30
N LEU A 6 7.42 4.71 -2.40
CA LEU A 6 6.78 3.39 -2.39
C LEU A 6 5.49 3.49 -3.20
N ARG A 7 5.39 2.72 -4.28
CA ARG A 7 4.18 2.69 -5.12
C ARG A 7 3.34 1.47 -4.78
N LEU A 8 2.05 1.71 -4.57
CA LEU A 8 1.08 0.69 -4.22
C LEU A 8 -0.10 0.72 -5.18
N PRO A 9 -0.05 -0.07 -6.27
CA PRO A 9 -1.23 -0.22 -7.12
C PRO A 9 -2.31 -1.01 -6.36
N VAL A 10 -3.54 -0.51 -6.36
CA VAL A 10 -4.65 -1.16 -5.66
C VAL A 10 -5.88 -1.23 -6.55
N LYS A 11 -6.83 -2.08 -6.18
CA LYS A 11 -8.13 -2.18 -6.83
C LYS A 11 -9.01 -0.97 -6.46
N ALA A 12 -10.00 -0.68 -7.29
CA ALA A 12 -10.89 0.46 -7.13
C ALA A 12 -11.50 0.53 -5.73
N LYS A 13 -11.98 -0.58 -5.21
CA LYS A 13 -12.58 -0.65 -3.87
C LYS A 13 -11.64 -0.08 -2.81
N TYR A 14 -10.40 -0.54 -2.80
CA TYR A 14 -9.42 -0.11 -1.81
C TYR A 14 -8.92 1.30 -2.06
N PHE A 15 -8.77 1.70 -3.32
CA PHE A 15 -8.40 3.06 -3.69
C PHE A 15 -9.40 4.06 -3.10
N HIS A 16 -10.69 3.83 -3.29
CA HIS A 16 -11.73 4.74 -2.80
C HIS A 16 -11.80 4.73 -1.27
N GLN A 17 -11.59 3.59 -0.62
CA GLN A 17 -11.53 3.53 0.83
C GLN A 17 -10.35 4.32 1.39
N ILE A 18 -9.21 4.27 0.73
CA ILE A 18 -8.03 5.06 1.12
C ILE A 18 -8.29 6.54 0.90
N GLN A 19 -8.85 6.89 -0.27
CA GLN A 19 -9.18 8.26 -0.63
C GLN A 19 -10.13 8.90 0.39
N ASN A 20 -11.13 8.14 0.84
CA ASN A 20 -12.14 8.60 1.79
C ASN A 20 -11.68 8.47 3.25
N ARG A 21 -10.44 8.03 3.48
CA ARG A 21 -9.84 7.83 4.80
C ARG A 21 -10.55 6.77 5.65
N GLU A 22 -11.24 5.85 5.00
CA GLU A 22 -11.91 4.73 5.66
C GLU A 22 -10.95 3.57 5.92
N LYS A 23 -9.85 3.49 5.15
CA LYS A 23 -8.86 2.41 5.25
C LYS A 23 -7.54 2.98 5.75
N PRO A 24 -7.16 2.69 7.01
CA PRO A 24 -5.93 3.25 7.58
C PRO A 24 -4.66 2.61 7.05
N GLU A 25 -4.72 1.35 6.61
CA GLU A 25 -3.55 0.57 6.21
C GLU A 25 -3.84 -0.20 4.93
N GLU A 26 -2.82 -0.38 4.11
CA GLU A 26 -2.87 -1.25 2.96
C GLU A 26 -2.04 -2.50 3.23
N PHE A 27 -2.59 -3.68 2.90
CA PHE A 27 -1.97 -4.95 3.24
C PHE A 27 -1.24 -5.54 2.04
N ARG A 28 -0.02 -6.04 2.29
CA ARG A 28 0.74 -6.83 1.32
C ARG A 28 1.25 -8.08 2.01
N GLN A 29 1.09 -9.24 1.38
CA GLN A 29 1.61 -10.50 1.94
C GLN A 29 3.12 -10.42 2.11
N GLN A 30 3.64 -11.10 3.13
CA GLN A 30 5.07 -11.13 3.42
C GLN A 30 5.80 -12.12 2.50
N THR A 31 5.71 -11.87 1.21
CA THR A 31 6.45 -12.61 0.19
C THR A 31 7.89 -12.12 0.14
N ASP A 32 8.77 -12.90 -0.50
CA ASP A 32 10.16 -12.47 -0.71
C ASP A 32 10.24 -11.15 -1.46
N TYR A 33 9.35 -10.94 -2.43
CA TYR A 33 9.26 -9.68 -3.18
C TYR A 33 9.01 -8.50 -2.25
N TRP A 34 8.00 -8.60 -1.37
CA TRP A 34 7.64 -7.49 -0.48
C TRP A 34 8.63 -7.33 0.67
N LYS A 35 9.21 -8.43 1.15
CA LYS A 35 10.29 -8.34 2.15
C LYS A 35 11.46 -7.53 1.62
N ARG A 36 11.87 -7.77 0.37
CA ARG A 36 12.98 -7.03 -0.25
C ARG A 36 12.65 -5.56 -0.46
N ARG A 37 11.39 -5.23 -0.70
CA ARG A 37 10.96 -3.85 -0.92
C ARG A 37 10.80 -3.05 0.36
N LEU A 38 10.48 -3.70 1.47
CA LEU A 38 10.06 -3.01 2.69
C LEU A 38 11.04 -3.15 3.86
N VAL A 39 11.59 -4.35 4.09
CA VAL A 39 12.41 -4.59 5.28
C VAL A 39 13.72 -3.79 5.20
N GLY A 40 13.96 -2.97 6.23
CA GLY A 40 15.14 -2.12 6.28
C GLY A 40 15.10 -0.93 5.34
N LYS A 41 13.94 -0.62 4.75
CA LYS A 41 13.78 0.50 3.82
C LYS A 41 13.03 1.65 4.46
N VAL A 42 13.37 2.86 4.06
CA VAL A 42 12.67 4.10 4.44
C VAL A 42 12.36 4.86 3.16
N PHE A 43 11.15 5.36 3.06
CA PHE A 43 10.67 6.11 1.90
C PHE A 43 10.35 7.54 2.31
N ASP A 44 10.23 8.43 1.33
CA ASP A 44 9.77 9.80 1.56
C ASP A 44 8.25 9.87 1.50
N GLU A 45 7.67 9.13 0.56
CA GLU A 45 6.22 9.14 0.39
C GLU A 45 5.71 7.80 -0.15
N VAL A 46 4.40 7.59 0.03
CA VAL A 46 3.66 6.47 -0.54
C VAL A 46 2.75 7.01 -1.63
N GLN A 47 2.77 6.40 -2.80
CA GLN A 47 1.87 6.73 -3.89
C GLN A 47 0.92 5.55 -4.11
N ILE A 48 -0.35 5.75 -3.78
CA ILE A 48 -1.38 4.74 -4.00
C ILE A 48 -2.02 5.03 -5.36
N THR A 49 -2.05 4.04 -6.23
CA THR A 49 -2.59 4.20 -7.58
C THR A 49 -3.78 3.29 -7.81
N LEU A 50 -4.72 3.75 -8.62
CA LEU A 50 -5.83 2.95 -9.10
C LEU A 50 -5.34 2.14 -10.30
N GLY A 51 -4.91 0.90 -10.04
CA GLY A 51 -4.25 0.10 -11.06
C GLY A 51 -2.92 0.72 -11.50
N TYR A 52 -2.68 0.78 -12.79
CA TYR A 52 -1.45 1.30 -13.39
C TYR A 52 -1.79 2.49 -14.30
N PRO A 53 -2.06 3.67 -13.72
CA PRO A 53 -2.46 4.84 -14.51
C PRO A 53 -1.29 5.45 -15.26
N SER A 54 -1.60 6.21 -16.33
CA SER A 54 -0.60 7.03 -16.99
C SER A 54 -0.25 8.24 -16.13
N LYS A 55 0.81 8.97 -16.51
CA LYS A 55 1.26 10.14 -15.75
C LYS A 55 0.23 11.28 -15.74
N GLU A 56 -0.65 11.30 -16.73
CA GLU A 56 -1.69 12.32 -16.84
C GLU A 56 -2.93 12.00 -15.98
N ASP A 57 -3.04 10.79 -15.47
CA ASP A 57 -4.21 10.33 -14.71
C ASP A 57 -4.09 10.74 -13.24
N VAL A 58 -4.07 12.03 -12.97
CA VAL A 58 -3.90 12.54 -11.61
C VAL A 58 -5.02 12.10 -10.65
N ASP A 59 -6.22 11.83 -11.18
CA ASP A 59 -7.36 11.38 -10.37
C ASP A 59 -7.20 9.93 -9.89
N ARG A 60 -6.21 9.22 -10.40
CA ARG A 60 -5.91 7.83 -10.05
C ARG A 60 -4.69 7.72 -9.15
N LEU A 61 -4.32 8.81 -8.49
CA LEU A 61 -3.15 8.88 -7.64
C LEU A 61 -3.50 9.51 -6.30
N ILE A 62 -3.09 8.85 -5.22
CA ILE A 62 -3.15 9.40 -3.87
C ILE A 62 -1.73 9.43 -3.33
N VAL A 63 -1.30 10.58 -2.85
CA VAL A 63 0.03 10.74 -2.24
C VAL A 63 -0.14 10.88 -0.73
N ARG A 64 0.63 10.09 0.02
CA ARG A 64 0.65 10.13 1.49
C ARG A 64 2.10 10.13 1.98
N PRO A 65 2.38 10.74 3.11
CA PRO A 65 3.72 10.64 3.70
C PRO A 65 4.00 9.21 4.12
N TRP A 66 5.28 8.81 4.06
CA TRP A 66 5.68 7.51 4.57
C TRP A 66 5.62 7.51 6.10
N ARG A 67 4.86 6.60 6.67
CA ARG A 67 4.73 6.43 8.11
C ARG A 67 5.07 5.02 8.58
N GLY A 68 5.69 4.25 7.71
CA GLY A 68 6.12 2.91 8.05
C GLY A 68 5.05 1.85 7.88
N TYR A 69 5.32 0.70 8.45
CA TYR A 69 4.42 -0.45 8.42
C TYR A 69 4.57 -1.25 9.70
N THR A 70 3.58 -2.09 9.96
CA THR A 70 3.66 -3.12 11.01
C THR A 70 3.48 -4.49 10.36
N GLU A 71 3.86 -5.54 11.08
CA GLU A 71 3.64 -6.92 10.63
C GLU A 71 2.43 -7.46 11.37
N LYS A 72 1.48 -8.02 10.62
CA LYS A 72 0.24 -8.53 11.16
C LYS A 72 -0.10 -9.89 10.57
N ARG A 73 -0.91 -10.64 11.29
CA ARG A 73 -1.54 -11.86 10.81
C ARG A 73 -3.04 -11.57 10.72
N ILE A 74 -3.61 -11.65 9.52
CA ILE A 74 -4.99 -11.25 9.29
C ILE A 74 -5.76 -12.31 8.50
N VAL A 75 -7.10 -12.27 8.65
CA VAL A 75 -8.01 -12.93 7.72
C VAL A 75 -8.70 -11.82 6.95
N HIS A 76 -8.58 -11.82 5.63
CA HIS A 76 -9.14 -10.77 4.79
C HIS A 76 -9.66 -11.39 3.49
N GLU A 77 -10.82 -10.92 3.05
CA GLU A 77 -11.50 -11.45 1.85
C GLU A 77 -10.61 -11.53 0.62
N HIS A 78 -9.67 -10.57 0.47
CA HIS A 78 -8.76 -10.53 -0.66
C HIS A 78 -7.81 -11.73 -0.70
N PHE A 79 -7.47 -12.30 0.47
CA PHE A 79 -6.52 -13.40 0.59
C PHE A 79 -7.19 -14.76 0.86
N GLY A 80 -8.54 -14.79 0.91
CA GLY A 80 -9.28 -16.01 1.19
C GLY A 80 -9.66 -16.14 2.67
N SER A 81 -9.99 -17.36 3.10
CA SER A 81 -10.51 -17.63 4.44
C SER A 81 -9.43 -17.95 5.48
N ASP A 82 -8.21 -18.23 5.04
CA ASP A 82 -7.12 -18.60 5.96
C ASP A 82 -6.33 -17.37 6.39
N PRO A 83 -5.79 -17.36 7.62
CA PRO A 83 -4.92 -16.26 8.06
C PRO A 83 -3.66 -16.17 7.21
N VAL A 84 -3.23 -14.93 6.93
CA VAL A 84 -1.99 -14.67 6.20
C VAL A 84 -1.15 -13.65 6.96
N GLU A 85 0.16 -13.79 6.83
CA GLU A 85 1.11 -12.82 7.34
C GLU A 85 1.24 -11.67 6.34
N VAL A 86 1.05 -10.45 6.80
CA VAL A 86 1.08 -9.27 5.94
C VAL A 86 1.95 -8.17 6.51
N PHE A 87 2.40 -7.29 5.63
CA PHE A 87 2.85 -5.95 5.99
C PHE A 87 1.65 -5.03 5.94
N ALA A 88 1.35 -4.35 7.04
CA ALA A 88 0.28 -3.36 7.13
C ALA A 88 0.92 -1.97 6.98
N ILE A 89 0.84 -1.42 5.77
CA ILE A 89 1.49 -0.17 5.41
C ILE A 89 0.55 0.98 5.73
N VAL A 90 1.01 1.95 6.52
CA VAL A 90 0.18 3.09 6.90
C VAL A 90 -0.08 3.97 5.69
N VAL A 91 -1.35 4.21 5.36
CA VAL A 91 -1.76 5.04 4.22
C VAL A 91 -2.68 6.20 4.65
N ASN A 92 -3.18 6.18 5.87
CA ASN A 92 -4.01 7.29 6.41
C ASN A 92 -3.72 7.60 7.86
#